data_79c79974fed956631b05ff508e947e02
#
_entry.id   79c79974fed956631b05ff508e947e02
#
_cell.length_a   1.000
_cell.length_b   1.000
_cell.length_c   1.000
_cell.angle_alpha   90.00
_cell.angle_beta   90.00
_cell.angle_gamma   90.00
#
_symmetry.space_group_name_H-M   'P 1'
#
loop_
_entity.id
_entity.type
_entity.pdbx_description
1 polymer ?
#
loop_
_entity_poly.entity_id
_entity_poly.type
_entity_poly.pdbx_seq_one_letter_code
_entity_poly.pdbx_strand_id
1 'polypeptide(L)'
;LEYKKGESQTNIEITKEDDWNRILQIEEEQVREMCDAILAQKPDLVITEKGVSDLAQHFFVKNNVTALRRVRKTDNNRIARATGATIVNDVRAITAADVGTQCGLFEIEKIGDEYFTFLTKCKDPHACTVMLRGPSKDILNEVERNLQDAMGVARNVVFHPRLCPGGGATEMAVAVGLAQRAKNVDGVAQWPYKAVAEAFEVIPRTLIQNSGNSPIKVLTQLRAKHSEGDKDAASWGIDGDAGKVVDMKTYGVWEPMAVKMQSVKTAVESACLLLRVDDICAAKAAKQAGGPIGGGGD
;
A
#
# COMPACT_ATOMS: atom_id res chain seq x y z
N LEU A 1 1.73 -21.75 -15.99
CA LEU A 1 1.85 -22.81 -17.02
C LEU A 1 1.70 -24.19 -16.38
N GLU A 2 0.57 -24.37 -15.78
CA GLU A 2 0.12 -25.64 -15.20
C GLU A 2 -1.24 -25.98 -15.81
N TYR A 3 -1.59 -27.27 -15.79
CA TYR A 3 -2.94 -27.69 -16.15
C TYR A 3 -3.96 -26.98 -15.24
N LYS A 4 -4.96 -26.34 -15.83
CA LYS A 4 -6.03 -25.69 -15.08
C LYS A 4 -6.93 -26.76 -14.46
N LYS A 5 -6.86 -26.91 -13.13
CA LYS A 5 -7.91 -27.59 -12.39
C LYS A 5 -9.17 -26.74 -12.54
N GLY A 6 -10.26 -27.35 -13.09
CA GLY A 6 -11.55 -26.65 -13.21
C GLY A 6 -12.05 -26.19 -11.82
N GLU A 7 -12.69 -25.04 -11.78
CA GLU A 7 -13.32 -24.54 -10.55
C GLU A 7 -14.54 -25.35 -10.13
N SER A 8 -15.14 -26.08 -11.06
CA SER A 8 -16.22 -27.03 -10.79
C SER A 8 -15.65 -28.39 -10.40
N GLN A 9 -16.18 -28.97 -9.34
CA GLN A 9 -15.90 -30.37 -8.93
C GLN A 9 -16.51 -31.33 -9.96
N THR A 10 -15.83 -31.49 -11.06
CA THR A 10 -16.19 -32.51 -12.06
C THR A 10 -15.37 -33.74 -11.74
N ASN A 11 -16.01 -34.78 -11.22
CA ASN A 11 -15.38 -36.06 -11.03
C ASN A 11 -15.46 -36.83 -12.35
N ILE A 12 -14.31 -37.21 -12.90
CA ILE A 12 -14.23 -38.11 -14.04
C ILE A 12 -13.89 -39.48 -13.48
N GLU A 13 -14.77 -40.42 -13.66
CA GLU A 13 -14.56 -41.82 -13.29
C GLU A 13 -13.91 -42.55 -14.47
N ILE A 14 -12.67 -42.98 -14.30
CA ILE A 14 -11.89 -43.65 -15.33
C ILE A 14 -11.97 -45.16 -15.05
N THR A 15 -12.59 -45.90 -15.95
CA THR A 15 -12.80 -47.36 -15.83
C THR A 15 -11.87 -48.17 -16.71
N LYS A 16 -11.18 -47.55 -17.66
CA LYS A 16 -10.27 -48.20 -18.62
C LYS A 16 -8.86 -47.60 -18.59
N GLU A 17 -7.85 -48.45 -18.73
CA GLU A 17 -6.45 -48.01 -18.77
C GLU A 17 -6.14 -47.15 -19.98
N ASP A 18 -6.76 -47.38 -21.12
CA ASP A 18 -6.59 -46.57 -22.34
C ASP A 18 -7.09 -45.13 -22.14
N ASP A 19 -8.17 -44.94 -21.38
CA ASP A 19 -8.71 -43.59 -21.08
C ASP A 19 -7.75 -42.80 -20.16
N TRP A 20 -7.08 -43.50 -19.23
CA TRP A 20 -6.04 -42.88 -18.40
C TRP A 20 -4.85 -42.38 -19.21
N ASN A 21 -4.32 -43.23 -20.08
CA ASN A 21 -3.21 -42.87 -20.95
C ASN A 21 -3.60 -41.72 -21.89
N ARG A 22 -4.82 -41.71 -22.38
CA ARG A 22 -5.32 -40.61 -23.23
C ARG A 22 -5.41 -39.28 -22.49
N ILE A 23 -5.82 -39.27 -21.23
CA ILE A 23 -5.88 -38.04 -20.40
C ILE A 23 -4.48 -37.49 -20.18
N LEU A 24 -3.50 -38.32 -19.84
CA LEU A 24 -2.10 -37.91 -19.69
C LEU A 24 -1.53 -37.30 -20.99
N GLN A 25 -1.84 -37.90 -22.14
CA GLN A 25 -1.44 -37.35 -23.43
C GLN A 25 -2.06 -35.99 -23.71
N ILE A 26 -3.35 -35.80 -23.40
CA ILE A 26 -4.03 -34.52 -23.57
C ILE A 26 -3.39 -33.45 -22.68
N GLU A 27 -3.06 -33.79 -21.44
CA GLU A 27 -2.37 -32.86 -20.53
C GLU A 27 -1.01 -32.43 -21.09
N GLU A 28 -0.21 -33.40 -21.57
CA GLU A 28 1.08 -33.13 -22.21
C GLU A 28 0.94 -32.26 -23.47
N GLU A 29 0.01 -32.59 -24.35
CA GLU A 29 -0.28 -31.84 -25.56
C GLU A 29 -0.67 -30.38 -25.24
N GLN A 30 -1.53 -30.15 -24.23
CA GLN A 30 -1.93 -28.81 -23.82
C GLN A 30 -0.77 -27.98 -23.27
N VAL A 31 0.08 -28.58 -22.40
CA VAL A 31 1.25 -27.91 -21.87
C VAL A 31 2.23 -27.58 -23.00
N ARG A 32 2.41 -28.49 -23.95
CA ARG A 32 3.27 -28.30 -25.11
C ARG A 32 2.75 -27.13 -25.98
N GLU A 33 1.45 -27.10 -26.33
CA GLU A 33 0.85 -26.01 -27.10
C GLU A 33 1.06 -24.65 -26.42
N MET A 34 0.89 -24.58 -25.11
CA MET A 34 1.14 -23.36 -24.34
C MET A 34 2.60 -22.92 -24.41
N CYS A 35 3.55 -23.86 -24.28
CA CYS A 35 4.96 -23.57 -24.38
C CYS A 35 5.36 -23.14 -25.79
N ASP A 36 4.86 -23.82 -26.81
CA ASP A 36 5.15 -23.51 -28.21
C ASP A 36 4.66 -22.12 -28.63
N ALA A 37 3.46 -21.71 -28.15
CA ALA A 37 2.94 -20.37 -28.36
C ALA A 37 3.84 -19.28 -27.77
N ILE A 38 4.42 -19.52 -26.58
CA ILE A 38 5.37 -18.61 -25.94
C ILE A 38 6.71 -18.60 -26.69
N LEU A 39 7.23 -19.77 -26.99
CA LEU A 39 8.52 -19.94 -27.66
C LEU A 39 8.53 -19.37 -29.10
N ALA A 40 7.37 -19.34 -29.75
CA ALA A 40 7.20 -18.70 -31.06
C ALA A 40 7.57 -17.21 -31.05
N GLN A 41 7.43 -16.52 -29.89
CA GLN A 41 7.80 -15.13 -29.72
C GLN A 41 9.28 -14.93 -29.35
N LYS A 42 10.05 -16.02 -29.21
CA LYS A 42 11.51 -16.04 -28.90
C LYS A 42 11.89 -15.20 -27.68
N PRO A 43 11.25 -15.39 -26.52
CA PRO A 43 11.65 -14.70 -25.31
C PRO A 43 12.93 -15.30 -24.72
N ASP A 44 13.76 -14.47 -24.09
CA ASP A 44 14.89 -14.94 -23.28
C ASP A 44 14.46 -15.34 -21.86
N LEU A 45 13.41 -14.67 -21.36
CA LEU A 45 12.90 -14.84 -20.01
C LEU A 45 11.38 -14.91 -20.00
N VAL A 46 10.82 -15.89 -19.31
CA VAL A 46 9.37 -16.04 -19.06
C VAL A 46 9.11 -15.90 -17.58
N ILE A 47 8.19 -15.01 -17.21
CA ILE A 47 7.80 -14.76 -15.81
C ILE A 47 6.34 -15.09 -15.63
N THR A 48 6.03 -15.90 -14.62
CA THR A 48 4.64 -16.31 -14.32
C THR A 48 4.22 -15.98 -12.89
N GLU A 49 2.96 -15.59 -12.71
CA GLU A 49 2.35 -15.39 -11.38
C GLU A 49 2.08 -16.73 -10.70
N LYS A 50 1.66 -17.72 -11.46
CA LYS A 50 1.35 -19.07 -10.98
C LYS A 50 2.55 -20.00 -11.17
N GLY A 51 2.34 -21.28 -10.90
CA GLY A 51 3.37 -22.30 -11.08
C GLY A 51 3.69 -22.57 -12.55
N VAL A 52 4.80 -23.23 -12.74
CA VAL A 52 5.23 -23.80 -14.02
C VAL A 52 5.44 -25.28 -13.78
N SER A 53 4.78 -26.15 -14.55
CA SER A 53 4.92 -27.60 -14.42
C SER A 53 6.34 -28.04 -14.83
N ASP A 54 6.77 -29.18 -14.32
CA ASP A 54 8.09 -29.71 -14.64
C ASP A 54 8.24 -30.00 -16.15
N LEU A 55 7.15 -30.40 -16.78
CA LEU A 55 7.10 -30.58 -18.22
C LEU A 55 7.34 -29.26 -18.97
N ALA A 56 6.67 -28.18 -18.55
CA ALA A 56 6.88 -26.86 -19.15
C ALA A 56 8.32 -26.35 -18.91
N GLN A 57 8.89 -26.60 -17.71
CA GLN A 57 10.29 -26.27 -17.45
C GLN A 57 11.23 -27.00 -18.41
N HIS A 58 10.97 -28.28 -18.68
CA HIS A 58 11.76 -29.06 -19.63
C HIS A 58 11.76 -28.44 -21.03
N PHE A 59 10.60 -28.00 -21.52
CA PHE A 59 10.50 -27.33 -22.82
C PHE A 59 11.26 -26.00 -22.86
N PHE A 60 11.22 -25.19 -21.81
CA PHE A 60 11.97 -23.94 -21.73
C PHE A 60 13.47 -24.17 -21.65
N VAL A 61 13.93 -25.10 -20.82
CA VAL A 61 15.36 -25.45 -20.73
C VAL A 61 15.92 -25.94 -22.06
N LYS A 62 15.17 -26.80 -22.78
CA LYS A 62 15.55 -27.29 -24.10
C LYS A 62 15.76 -26.16 -25.13
N ASN A 63 15.02 -25.07 -24.97
CA ASN A 63 15.10 -23.89 -25.86
C ASN A 63 15.97 -22.75 -25.27
N ASN A 64 16.72 -22.98 -24.21
CA ASN A 64 17.55 -21.99 -23.51
C ASN A 64 16.78 -20.76 -23.00
N VAL A 65 15.52 -20.94 -22.62
CA VAL A 65 14.67 -19.89 -22.05
C VAL A 65 14.62 -20.06 -20.53
N THR A 66 14.89 -18.99 -19.80
CA THR A 66 14.77 -18.98 -18.35
C THR A 66 13.30 -18.75 -17.94
N ALA A 67 12.79 -19.52 -16.98
CA ALA A 67 11.44 -19.36 -16.47
C ALA A 67 11.45 -19.07 -14.96
N LEU A 68 10.85 -17.94 -14.57
CA LEU A 68 10.60 -17.57 -13.17
C LEU A 68 9.14 -17.85 -12.82
N ARG A 69 8.92 -18.64 -11.79
CA ARG A 69 7.60 -19.04 -11.33
C ARG A 69 7.19 -18.33 -10.04
N ARG A 70 5.86 -18.20 -9.81
CA ARG A 70 5.27 -17.69 -8.56
C ARG A 70 5.74 -16.30 -8.16
N VAL A 71 5.98 -15.43 -9.15
CA VAL A 71 6.30 -14.03 -8.92
C VAL A 71 5.03 -13.28 -8.54
N ARG A 72 5.09 -12.47 -7.49
CA ARG A 72 3.92 -11.73 -6.99
C ARG A 72 3.34 -10.83 -8.07
N LYS A 73 2.03 -10.69 -8.10
CA LYS A 73 1.32 -9.82 -9.06
C LYS A 73 1.83 -8.38 -9.07
N THR A 74 2.12 -7.83 -7.90
CA THR A 74 2.68 -6.47 -7.76
C THR A 74 4.06 -6.35 -8.39
N ASP A 75 4.91 -7.37 -8.25
CA ASP A 75 6.25 -7.38 -8.82
C ASP A 75 6.20 -7.59 -10.33
N ASN A 76 5.30 -8.47 -10.82
CA ASN A 76 5.05 -8.62 -12.26
C ASN A 76 4.64 -7.30 -12.92
N ASN A 77 3.76 -6.52 -12.28
CA ASN A 77 3.36 -5.21 -12.79
C ASN A 77 4.55 -4.23 -12.86
N ARG A 78 5.45 -4.27 -11.88
CA ARG A 78 6.66 -3.44 -11.86
C ARG A 78 7.66 -3.88 -12.93
N ILE A 79 7.86 -5.19 -13.08
CA ILE A 79 8.72 -5.77 -14.12
C ILE A 79 8.19 -5.39 -15.51
N ALA A 80 6.90 -5.53 -15.74
CA ALA A 80 6.28 -5.15 -17.01
C ALA A 80 6.54 -3.68 -17.35
N ARG A 81 6.40 -2.77 -16.37
CA ARG A 81 6.71 -1.34 -16.54
C ARG A 81 8.20 -1.07 -16.81
N ALA A 82 9.10 -1.80 -16.16
CA ALA A 82 10.53 -1.62 -16.31
C ALA A 82 11.07 -2.15 -17.64
N THR A 83 10.47 -3.22 -18.16
CA THR A 83 10.92 -3.91 -19.38
C THR A 83 10.14 -3.54 -20.63
N GLY A 84 8.99 -2.84 -20.47
CA GLY A 84 8.07 -2.55 -21.56
C GLY A 84 7.25 -3.78 -22.02
N ALA A 85 7.18 -4.83 -21.20
CA ALA A 85 6.37 -6.02 -21.48
C ALA A 85 4.89 -5.80 -21.17
N THR A 86 4.02 -6.55 -21.81
CA THR A 86 2.59 -6.63 -21.51
C THR A 86 2.27 -7.93 -20.78
N ILE A 87 1.49 -7.86 -19.71
CA ILE A 87 1.03 -9.06 -18.99
C ILE A 87 -0.16 -9.63 -19.72
N VAL A 88 -0.06 -10.88 -20.18
CA VAL A 88 -1.09 -11.58 -20.92
C VAL A 88 -1.68 -12.71 -20.08
N ASN A 89 -2.98 -12.83 -20.06
CA ASN A 89 -3.69 -13.89 -19.31
C ASN A 89 -3.92 -15.16 -20.15
N ASP A 90 -4.04 -15.02 -21.46
CA ASP A 90 -4.18 -16.16 -22.37
C ASP A 90 -2.92 -16.27 -23.24
N VAL A 91 -2.27 -17.41 -23.13
CA VAL A 91 -1.03 -17.72 -23.87
C VAL A 91 -1.23 -17.72 -25.37
N ARG A 92 -2.44 -18.04 -25.84
CA ARG A 92 -2.79 -18.07 -27.26
C ARG A 92 -2.90 -16.69 -27.89
N ALA A 93 -3.09 -15.66 -27.04
CA ALA A 93 -3.22 -14.28 -27.48
C ALA A 93 -1.88 -13.51 -27.48
N ILE A 94 -0.76 -14.16 -27.14
CA ILE A 94 0.55 -13.52 -27.08
C ILE A 94 1.02 -13.10 -28.46
N THR A 95 1.45 -11.85 -28.57
CA THR A 95 2.02 -11.26 -29.78
C THR A 95 3.46 -10.81 -29.53
N ALA A 96 4.21 -10.54 -30.59
CA ALA A 96 5.56 -10.00 -30.46
C ALA A 96 5.61 -8.63 -29.78
N ALA A 97 4.52 -7.87 -29.82
CA ALA A 97 4.40 -6.57 -29.14
C ALA A 97 4.32 -6.69 -27.61
N ASP A 98 3.96 -7.85 -27.08
CA ASP A 98 3.83 -8.10 -25.65
C ASP A 98 5.17 -8.44 -24.99
N VAL A 99 6.20 -8.77 -25.80
CA VAL A 99 7.53 -9.08 -25.32
C VAL A 99 8.29 -7.80 -24.99
N GLY A 100 8.72 -7.66 -23.73
CA GLY A 100 9.50 -6.51 -23.28
C GLY A 100 10.92 -6.55 -23.85
N THR A 101 11.30 -5.47 -24.54
CA THR A 101 12.62 -5.34 -25.18
C THR A 101 13.55 -4.33 -24.51
N GLN A 102 13.11 -3.73 -23.42
CA GLN A 102 13.84 -2.63 -22.78
C GLN A 102 14.84 -3.08 -21.69
N CYS A 103 14.81 -4.33 -21.27
CA CYS A 103 15.77 -4.87 -20.30
C CYS A 103 17.11 -5.16 -20.98
N GLY A 104 18.18 -4.56 -20.44
CA GLY A 104 19.53 -4.75 -21.00
C GLY A 104 20.32 -5.88 -20.34
N LEU A 105 20.00 -6.24 -19.11
CA LEU A 105 20.69 -7.30 -18.37
C LEU A 105 19.75 -7.97 -17.38
N PHE A 106 19.67 -9.29 -17.50
CA PHE A 106 19.05 -10.19 -16.52
C PHE A 106 20.15 -11.06 -15.91
N GLU A 107 20.20 -11.11 -14.60
CA GLU A 107 21.16 -11.95 -13.88
C GLU A 107 20.57 -12.46 -12.57
N ILE A 108 21.05 -13.62 -12.14
CA ILE A 108 20.74 -14.20 -10.84
C ILE A 108 22.04 -14.32 -10.07
N GLU A 109 22.12 -13.62 -8.95
CA GLU A 109 23.32 -13.58 -8.12
C GLU A 109 23.02 -14.17 -6.75
N LYS A 110 23.95 -14.96 -6.22
CA LYS A 110 23.89 -15.47 -4.86
C LYS A 110 24.56 -14.46 -3.92
N ILE A 111 23.78 -13.88 -3.01
CA ILE A 111 24.27 -12.95 -2.00
C ILE A 111 24.04 -13.58 -0.62
N GLY A 112 25.10 -13.99 0.02
CA GLY A 112 24.99 -14.79 1.25
C GLY A 112 24.41 -16.16 0.95
N ASP A 113 23.36 -16.54 1.62
CA ASP A 113 22.68 -17.83 1.45
C ASP A 113 21.47 -17.79 0.50
N GLU A 114 21.12 -16.61 -0.02
CA GLU A 114 19.94 -16.40 -0.84
C GLU A 114 20.28 -15.98 -2.28
N TYR A 115 19.38 -16.31 -3.22
CA TYR A 115 19.49 -15.91 -4.62
C TYR A 115 18.64 -14.68 -4.89
N PHE A 116 19.25 -13.68 -5.50
CA PHE A 116 18.62 -12.45 -5.94
C PHE A 116 18.55 -12.40 -7.46
N THR A 117 17.39 -12.00 -7.97
CA THR A 117 17.20 -11.81 -9.40
C THR A 117 17.24 -10.32 -9.73
N PHE A 118 18.11 -9.93 -10.65
CA PHE A 118 18.29 -8.56 -11.08
C PHE A 118 17.86 -8.38 -12.54
N LEU A 119 17.03 -7.36 -12.76
CA LEU A 119 16.71 -6.83 -14.09
C LEU A 119 17.24 -5.41 -14.15
N THR A 120 18.37 -5.24 -14.82
CA THR A 120 19.13 -3.99 -14.84
C THR A 120 19.36 -3.47 -16.26
N LYS A 121 19.96 -2.29 -16.37
CA LYS A 121 20.23 -1.62 -17.66
C LYS A 121 18.98 -1.45 -18.53
N CYS A 122 17.81 -1.24 -17.92
CA CYS A 122 16.60 -0.94 -18.65
C CYS A 122 16.70 0.45 -19.31
N LYS A 123 16.24 0.59 -20.54
CA LYS A 123 16.40 1.83 -21.34
C LYS A 123 15.55 2.99 -20.79
N ASP A 124 14.30 2.71 -20.41
CA ASP A 124 13.36 3.70 -19.87
C ASP A 124 12.52 3.05 -18.75
N PRO A 125 13.12 2.82 -17.58
CA PRO A 125 12.46 2.11 -16.49
C PRO A 125 11.43 3.02 -15.79
N HIS A 126 10.16 2.69 -15.93
CA HIS A 126 9.08 3.33 -15.17
C HIS A 126 8.83 2.67 -13.81
N ALA A 127 9.76 1.87 -13.33
CA ALA A 127 9.80 1.25 -12.02
C ALA A 127 11.24 1.10 -11.54
N CYS A 128 11.45 1.16 -10.23
CA CYS A 128 12.74 0.94 -9.61
C CYS A 128 12.56 0.18 -8.29
N THR A 129 13.64 -0.43 -7.82
CA THR A 129 13.70 -1.09 -6.52
C THR A 129 14.69 -0.34 -5.63
N VAL A 130 14.25 0.01 -4.42
CA VAL A 130 15.12 0.54 -3.37
C VAL A 130 15.45 -0.60 -2.42
N MET A 131 16.71 -1.03 -2.39
CA MET A 131 17.16 -2.07 -1.49
C MET A 131 17.57 -1.48 -0.14
N LEU A 132 16.87 -1.86 0.92
CA LEU A 132 17.18 -1.47 2.29
C LEU A 132 18.05 -2.55 2.93
N ARG A 133 19.16 -2.12 3.54
CA ARG A 133 20.04 -3.00 4.31
C ARG A 133 20.18 -2.47 5.73
N GLY A 134 20.18 -3.35 6.69
CA GLY A 134 20.28 -2.98 8.10
C GLY A 134 20.59 -4.17 9.01
N PRO A 135 20.98 -3.90 10.27
CA PRO A 135 21.46 -4.92 11.19
C PRO A 135 20.36 -5.83 11.74
N SER A 136 19.09 -5.39 11.73
CA SER A 136 17.95 -6.18 12.22
C SER A 136 16.71 -5.97 11.38
N LYS A 137 15.81 -6.94 11.45
CA LYS A 137 14.51 -6.89 10.77
C LYS A 137 13.64 -5.74 11.28
N ASP A 138 13.69 -5.43 12.57
CA ASP A 138 12.87 -4.38 13.17
C ASP A 138 13.30 -3.00 12.68
N ILE A 139 14.62 -2.76 12.60
CA ILE A 139 15.16 -1.53 12.00
C ILE A 139 14.75 -1.42 10.53
N LEU A 140 14.86 -2.50 9.77
CA LEU A 140 14.46 -2.49 8.35
C LEU A 140 12.98 -2.21 8.15
N ASN A 141 12.11 -2.81 8.96
CA ASN A 141 10.67 -2.55 8.92
C ASN A 141 10.36 -1.08 9.24
N GLU A 142 11.04 -0.50 10.21
CA GLU A 142 10.86 0.90 10.58
C GLU A 142 11.36 1.85 9.48
N VAL A 143 12.51 1.57 8.89
CA VAL A 143 13.04 2.35 7.75
C VAL A 143 12.11 2.25 6.54
N GLU A 144 11.59 1.05 6.23
CA GLU A 144 10.61 0.86 5.16
C GLU A 144 9.35 1.70 5.40
N ARG A 145 8.80 1.66 6.61
CA ARG A 145 7.61 2.43 6.98
C ARG A 145 7.85 3.94 6.85
N ASN A 146 8.97 4.43 7.36
CA ASN A 146 9.33 5.85 7.26
C ASN A 146 9.55 6.29 5.80
N LEU A 147 10.19 5.45 4.99
CA LEU A 147 10.42 5.73 3.58
C LEU A 147 9.10 5.79 2.79
N GLN A 148 8.19 4.86 3.06
CA GLN A 148 6.85 4.85 2.46
C GLN A 148 6.08 6.13 2.79
N ASP A 149 6.16 6.58 4.04
CA ASP A 149 5.51 7.80 4.52
C ASP A 149 6.10 9.04 3.82
N ALA A 150 7.43 9.15 3.78
CA ALA A 150 8.13 10.24 3.11
C ALA A 150 7.80 10.30 1.60
N MET A 151 7.74 9.15 0.92
CA MET A 151 7.34 9.09 -0.49
C MET A 151 5.88 9.52 -0.69
N GLY A 152 4.99 9.17 0.23
CA GLY A 152 3.59 9.61 0.24
C GLY A 152 3.47 11.13 0.34
N VAL A 153 4.24 11.74 1.24
CA VAL A 153 4.30 13.19 1.41
C VAL A 153 4.85 13.86 0.14
N ALA A 154 5.98 13.38 -0.38
CA ALA A 154 6.57 13.92 -1.61
C ALA A 154 5.61 13.86 -2.80
N ARG A 155 4.90 12.73 -2.96
CA ARG A 155 3.86 12.55 -3.98
C ARG A 155 2.75 13.60 -3.83
N ASN A 156 2.26 13.83 -2.62
CA ASN A 156 1.21 14.80 -2.36
C ASN A 156 1.65 16.23 -2.73
N VAL A 157 2.90 16.59 -2.45
CA VAL A 157 3.47 17.89 -2.82
C VAL A 157 3.59 18.05 -4.34
N VAL A 158 3.96 16.98 -5.05
CA VAL A 158 4.04 17.01 -6.52
C VAL A 158 2.67 17.22 -7.16
N PHE A 159 1.64 16.53 -6.69
CA PHE A 159 0.29 16.67 -7.24
C PHE A 159 -0.44 17.95 -6.77
N HIS A 160 -0.20 18.35 -5.54
CA HIS A 160 -0.85 19.50 -4.91
C HIS A 160 0.20 20.38 -4.21
N PRO A 161 0.89 21.30 -4.95
CA PRO A 161 2.02 22.06 -4.44
C PRO A 161 1.59 23.19 -3.49
N ARG A 162 0.91 22.83 -2.41
CA ARG A 162 0.48 23.72 -1.34
C ARG A 162 0.91 23.15 0.00
N LEU A 163 1.62 23.96 0.76
CA LEU A 163 2.09 23.62 2.09
C LEU A 163 1.39 24.48 3.14
N CYS A 164 1.29 23.94 4.34
CA CYS A 164 0.83 24.65 5.52
C CYS A 164 1.82 24.41 6.67
N PRO A 165 1.90 25.32 7.67
CA PRO A 165 2.74 25.13 8.84
C PRO A 165 2.32 23.91 9.65
N GLY A 166 3.28 23.11 10.07
CA GLY A 166 3.08 21.93 10.94
C GLY A 166 3.11 22.27 12.42
N GLY A 167 3.45 21.28 13.24
CA GLY A 167 3.56 21.47 14.70
C GLY A 167 2.27 21.91 15.40
N GLY A 168 1.09 21.59 14.84
CA GLY A 168 -0.21 22.01 15.37
C GLY A 168 -0.57 23.48 15.07
N ALA A 169 0.23 24.20 14.28
CA ALA A 169 -0.04 25.60 13.92
C ALA A 169 -1.31 25.72 13.06
N THR A 170 -1.43 24.89 12.05
CA THR A 170 -2.62 24.88 11.18
C THR A 170 -3.87 24.53 11.94
N GLU A 171 -3.83 23.55 12.81
CA GLU A 171 -4.94 23.12 13.67
C GLU A 171 -5.38 24.24 14.61
N MET A 172 -4.43 24.93 15.24
CA MET A 172 -4.74 26.08 16.11
C MET A 172 -5.35 27.24 15.31
N ALA A 173 -4.83 27.55 14.11
CA ALA A 173 -5.39 28.58 13.26
C ALA A 173 -6.84 28.26 12.84
N VAL A 174 -7.10 27.00 12.51
CA VAL A 174 -8.48 26.52 12.21
C VAL A 174 -9.36 26.60 13.44
N ALA A 175 -8.88 26.21 14.61
CA ALA A 175 -9.65 26.27 15.87
C ALA A 175 -10.07 27.70 16.19
N VAL A 176 -9.13 28.66 16.11
CA VAL A 176 -9.42 30.09 16.34
C VAL A 176 -10.41 30.62 15.30
N GLY A 177 -10.22 30.28 14.01
CA GLY A 177 -11.12 30.68 12.93
C GLY A 177 -12.53 30.12 13.08
N LEU A 178 -12.68 28.87 13.50
CA LEU A 178 -13.97 28.24 13.77
C LEU A 178 -14.66 28.86 14.99
N ALA A 179 -13.93 29.14 16.06
CA ALA A 179 -14.46 29.79 17.24
C ALA A 179 -15.00 31.20 16.94
N GLN A 180 -14.34 31.93 16.04
CA GLN A 180 -14.82 33.23 15.54
C GLN A 180 -16.09 33.09 14.70
N ARG A 181 -16.08 32.14 13.74
CA ARG A 181 -17.24 31.86 12.88
C ARG A 181 -18.44 31.38 13.67
N ALA A 182 -18.24 30.58 14.72
CA ALA A 182 -19.31 30.09 15.57
C ALA A 182 -20.17 31.23 16.16
N LYS A 183 -19.59 32.42 16.39
CA LYS A 183 -20.32 33.57 16.89
C LYS A 183 -21.36 34.12 15.89
N ASN A 184 -21.16 33.87 14.61
CA ASN A 184 -22.02 34.31 13.52
C ASN A 184 -22.99 33.22 13.05
N VAL A 185 -23.05 32.09 13.74
CA VAL A 185 -23.98 30.98 13.45
C VAL A 185 -25.15 31.06 14.41
N ASP A 186 -26.33 31.16 13.87
CA ASP A 186 -27.55 31.26 14.68
C ASP A 186 -28.02 29.89 15.21
N GLY A 187 -28.61 29.93 16.39
CA GLY A 187 -29.31 28.79 16.98
C GLY A 187 -28.39 27.64 17.42
N VAL A 188 -28.94 26.43 17.39
CA VAL A 188 -28.32 25.21 17.93
C VAL A 188 -27.08 24.81 17.16
N ALA A 189 -26.96 25.17 15.88
CA ALA A 189 -25.81 24.84 15.02
C ALA A 189 -24.49 25.46 15.51
N GLN A 190 -24.53 26.45 16.39
CA GLN A 190 -23.36 27.06 17.02
C GLN A 190 -22.55 26.05 17.86
N TRP A 191 -23.19 25.11 18.53
CA TRP A 191 -22.56 24.16 19.43
C TRP A 191 -21.59 23.19 18.71
N PRO A 192 -21.97 22.53 17.60
CA PRO A 192 -21.04 21.72 16.82
C PRO A 192 -19.82 22.50 16.35
N TYR A 193 -19.95 23.74 15.92
CA TYR A 193 -18.81 24.59 15.53
C TYR A 193 -17.82 24.79 16.67
N LYS A 194 -18.32 25.06 17.88
CA LYS A 194 -17.44 25.21 19.07
C LYS A 194 -16.78 23.89 19.45
N ALA A 195 -17.53 22.78 19.41
CA ALA A 195 -16.99 21.46 19.75
C ALA A 195 -15.88 21.04 18.79
N VAL A 196 -16.04 21.29 17.48
CA VAL A 196 -15.00 21.01 16.48
C VAL A 196 -13.78 21.90 16.69
N ALA A 197 -13.97 23.19 17.01
CA ALA A 197 -12.86 24.09 17.31
C ALA A 197 -12.03 23.59 18.51
N GLU A 198 -12.69 23.14 19.59
CA GLU A 198 -12.02 22.56 20.75
C GLU A 198 -11.31 21.25 20.43
N ALA A 199 -11.90 20.42 19.56
CA ALA A 199 -11.31 19.16 19.12
C ALA A 199 -9.98 19.38 18.36
N PHE A 200 -9.85 20.43 17.55
CA PHE A 200 -8.60 20.75 16.85
C PHE A 200 -7.46 21.08 17.80
N GLU A 201 -7.74 21.63 18.97
CA GLU A 201 -6.70 21.93 19.96
C GLU A 201 -6.08 20.69 20.59
N VAL A 202 -6.67 19.51 20.40
CA VAL A 202 -6.12 18.25 20.91
C VAL A 202 -4.74 17.97 20.29
N ILE A 203 -4.52 18.34 19.03
CA ILE A 203 -3.24 18.10 18.34
C ILE A 203 -2.09 18.87 19.01
N PRO A 204 -2.09 20.21 19.12
CA PRO A 204 -1.02 20.93 19.80
C PRO A 204 -0.94 20.57 21.28
N ARG A 205 -2.07 20.28 21.94
CA ARG A 205 -2.10 19.82 23.34
C ARG A 205 -1.32 18.52 23.51
N THR A 206 -1.52 17.54 22.65
CA THR A 206 -0.83 16.26 22.68
C THR A 206 0.67 16.43 22.43
N LEU A 207 1.08 17.28 21.49
CA LEU A 207 2.48 17.59 21.26
C LEU A 207 3.15 18.16 22.52
N ILE A 208 2.50 19.10 23.21
CA ILE A 208 2.99 19.66 24.47
C ILE A 208 3.10 18.59 25.56
N GLN A 209 2.10 17.72 25.68
CA GLN A 209 2.11 16.62 26.67
C GLN A 209 3.27 15.64 26.41
N ASN A 210 3.47 15.26 25.17
CA ASN A 210 4.53 14.33 24.78
C ASN A 210 5.94 14.91 24.99
N SER A 211 6.09 16.24 24.94
CA SER A 211 7.34 16.91 25.29
C SER A 211 7.57 17.06 26.82
N GLY A 212 6.64 16.60 27.65
CA GLY A 212 6.74 16.68 29.11
C GLY A 212 6.39 18.05 29.72
N ASN A 213 5.88 18.99 28.91
CA ASN A 213 5.53 20.34 29.38
C ASN A 213 4.06 20.45 29.82
N SER A 214 3.74 21.55 30.53
CA SER A 214 2.39 21.83 30.98
C SER A 214 1.49 22.33 29.83
N PRO A 215 0.48 21.56 29.39
CA PRO A 215 -0.40 21.94 28.29
C PRO A 215 -1.13 23.25 28.53
N ILE A 216 -1.56 23.51 29.76
CA ILE A 216 -2.35 24.68 30.11
C ILE A 216 -1.58 25.98 29.79
N LYS A 217 -0.33 26.06 30.24
CA LYS A 217 0.50 27.25 30.06
C LYS A 217 0.84 27.50 28.59
N VAL A 218 1.32 26.45 27.90
CA VAL A 218 1.83 26.58 26.53
C VAL A 218 0.71 26.74 25.52
N LEU A 219 -0.42 26.03 25.71
CA LEU A 219 -1.59 26.16 24.83
C LEU A 219 -2.21 27.58 24.94
N THR A 220 -2.23 28.15 26.15
CA THR A 220 -2.70 29.54 26.33
C THR A 220 -1.80 30.54 25.60
N GLN A 221 -0.48 30.35 25.64
CA GLN A 221 0.45 31.17 24.88
C GLN A 221 0.25 31.03 23.36
N LEU A 222 0.02 29.81 22.88
CA LEU A 222 -0.25 29.56 21.47
C LEU A 222 -1.56 30.23 21.01
N ARG A 223 -2.64 30.12 21.80
CA ARG A 223 -3.89 30.81 21.51
C ARG A 223 -3.73 32.34 21.46
N ALA A 224 -2.93 32.90 22.40
CA ALA A 224 -2.65 34.34 22.41
C ALA A 224 -1.97 34.74 21.10
N LYS A 225 -0.95 34.03 20.68
CA LYS A 225 -0.25 34.29 19.41
C LYS A 225 -1.18 34.27 18.19
N HIS A 226 -2.04 33.27 18.10
CA HIS A 226 -3.03 33.17 16.99
C HIS A 226 -4.13 34.22 17.05
N SER A 227 -4.37 34.83 18.22
CA SER A 227 -5.37 35.90 18.43
C SER A 227 -4.85 37.30 18.15
N GLU A 228 -3.53 37.50 18.06
CA GLU A 228 -2.89 38.80 17.79
C GLU A 228 -3.24 39.39 16.42
N GLY A 229 -3.79 38.60 15.49
CA GLY A 229 -4.32 39.08 14.20
C GLY A 229 -3.24 39.42 13.14
N ASP A 230 -1.97 39.17 13.44
CA ASP A 230 -0.88 39.35 12.51
C ASP A 230 -0.96 38.37 11.35
N LYS A 231 -0.45 38.77 10.16
CA LYS A 231 -0.44 37.91 8.96
C LYS A 231 0.34 36.61 9.17
N ASP A 232 1.31 36.62 10.09
CA ASP A 232 2.14 35.46 10.44
C ASP A 232 1.65 34.70 11.67
N ALA A 233 0.56 35.11 12.29
CA ALA A 233 -0.02 34.44 13.45
C ALA A 233 -0.31 32.95 13.21
N ALA A 234 -0.75 32.61 11.99
CA ALA A 234 -1.08 31.25 11.60
C ALA A 234 0.17 30.31 11.49
N SER A 235 1.41 30.83 11.56
CA SER A 235 2.62 30.03 11.49
C SER A 235 3.16 29.53 12.84
N TRP A 236 2.62 30.04 13.93
CA TRP A 236 3.06 29.62 15.26
C TRP A 236 2.54 28.26 15.66
N GLY A 237 3.43 27.35 16.00
CA GLY A 237 3.14 25.99 16.42
C GLY A 237 3.96 25.57 17.62
N ILE A 238 3.99 24.27 17.88
CA ILE A 238 4.70 23.65 19.01
C ILE A 238 5.93 22.93 18.50
N ASP A 239 7.08 23.25 19.09
CA ASP A 239 8.28 22.43 18.99
C ASP A 239 8.06 21.13 19.78
N GLY A 240 8.08 20.01 19.10
CA GLY A 240 7.81 18.69 19.69
C GLY A 240 8.86 18.24 20.69
N ASP A 241 10.08 18.73 20.57
CA ASP A 241 11.20 18.35 21.47
C ASP A 241 11.20 19.22 22.74
N ALA A 242 11.13 20.54 22.57
CA ALA A 242 11.21 21.48 23.70
C ALA A 242 9.83 21.81 24.29
N GLY A 243 8.73 21.51 23.63
CA GLY A 243 7.37 21.84 24.05
C GLY A 243 7.09 23.32 24.17
N LYS A 244 7.75 24.14 23.33
CA LYS A 244 7.63 25.60 23.33
C LYS A 244 6.91 26.10 22.07
N VAL A 245 6.34 27.30 22.17
CA VAL A 245 5.72 27.96 21.02
C VAL A 245 6.84 28.57 20.14
N VAL A 246 6.90 28.15 18.88
CA VAL A 246 7.88 28.60 17.88
C VAL A 246 7.21 28.89 16.54
N ASP A 247 7.86 29.73 15.72
CA ASP A 247 7.41 29.94 14.35
C ASP A 247 7.84 28.78 13.46
N MET A 248 6.87 28.01 12.94
CA MET A 248 7.10 26.81 12.12
C MET A 248 7.74 27.14 10.78
N LYS A 249 7.57 28.37 10.24
CA LYS A 249 8.24 28.79 9.01
C LYS A 249 9.75 28.86 9.21
N THR A 250 10.18 29.44 10.31
CA THR A 250 11.59 29.57 10.68
C THR A 250 12.16 28.24 11.11
N TYR A 251 11.37 27.44 11.82
CA TYR A 251 11.74 26.09 12.27
C TYR A 251 11.80 25.06 11.13
N GLY A 252 11.15 25.35 10.01
CA GLY A 252 11.19 24.51 8.80
C GLY A 252 10.25 23.33 8.81
N VAL A 253 9.22 23.33 9.66
CA VAL A 253 8.23 22.24 9.73
C VAL A 253 7.03 22.57 8.86
N TRP A 254 6.93 21.83 7.74
CA TRP A 254 5.88 21.99 6.75
C TRP A 254 5.13 20.70 6.51
N GLU A 255 3.83 20.81 6.25
CA GLU A 255 2.98 19.70 5.91
C GLU A 255 2.20 19.95 4.63
N PRO A 256 1.92 18.92 3.81
CA PRO A 256 1.09 19.07 2.63
C PRO A 256 -0.33 19.46 3.00
N MET A 257 -0.83 20.55 2.44
CA MET A 257 -2.20 21.02 2.70
C MET A 257 -3.27 19.97 2.35
N ALA A 258 -3.02 19.18 1.29
CA ALA A 258 -3.94 18.13 0.86
C ALA A 258 -4.15 17.07 1.95
N VAL A 259 -3.11 16.71 2.69
CA VAL A 259 -3.17 15.75 3.81
C VAL A 259 -4.02 16.31 4.94
N LYS A 260 -3.79 17.56 5.33
CA LYS A 260 -4.58 18.24 6.39
C LYS A 260 -6.06 18.33 6.02
N MET A 261 -6.35 18.79 4.81
CA MET A 261 -7.74 18.87 4.33
C MET A 261 -8.45 17.53 4.35
N GLN A 262 -7.78 16.47 3.88
CA GLN A 262 -8.36 15.13 3.86
C GLN A 262 -8.56 14.59 5.28
N SER A 263 -7.59 14.78 6.17
CA SER A 263 -7.68 14.35 7.58
C SER A 263 -8.87 14.99 8.28
N VAL A 264 -9.02 16.31 8.13
CA VAL A 264 -10.15 17.06 8.72
C VAL A 264 -11.49 16.56 8.17
N LYS A 265 -11.59 16.43 6.84
CA LYS A 265 -12.82 15.97 6.20
C LYS A 265 -13.20 14.57 6.69
N THR A 266 -12.28 13.64 6.68
CA THR A 266 -12.53 12.26 7.12
C THR A 266 -12.87 12.19 8.62
N ALA A 267 -12.22 12.98 9.45
CA ALA A 267 -12.50 13.04 10.89
C ALA A 267 -13.93 13.51 11.16
N VAL A 268 -14.37 14.59 10.51
CA VAL A 268 -15.73 15.10 10.64
C VAL A 268 -16.76 14.11 10.11
N GLU A 269 -16.52 13.51 8.94
CA GLU A 269 -17.40 12.48 8.38
C GLU A 269 -17.53 11.27 9.32
N SER A 270 -16.42 10.80 9.89
CA SER A 270 -16.41 9.70 10.86
C SER A 270 -17.18 10.05 12.14
N ALA A 271 -16.99 11.25 12.67
CA ALA A 271 -17.73 11.73 13.83
C ALA A 271 -19.24 11.78 13.53
N CYS A 272 -19.63 12.26 12.35
CA CYS A 272 -21.04 12.28 11.93
C CYS A 272 -21.62 10.85 11.81
N LEU A 273 -20.84 9.88 11.34
CA LEU A 273 -21.27 8.48 11.29
C LEU A 273 -21.48 7.91 12.71
N LEU A 274 -20.55 8.17 13.62
CA LEU A 274 -20.68 7.72 15.02
C LEU A 274 -21.91 8.33 15.72
N LEU A 275 -22.19 9.61 15.46
CA LEU A 275 -23.37 10.29 16.03
C LEU A 275 -24.71 9.76 15.48
N ARG A 276 -24.70 9.03 14.36
CA ARG A 276 -25.89 8.40 13.78
C ARG A 276 -26.18 7.01 14.35
N VAL A 277 -25.24 6.43 15.11
CA VAL A 277 -25.42 5.11 15.72
C VAL A 277 -26.33 5.28 16.93
N ASP A 278 -27.52 4.71 16.90
CA ASP A 278 -28.54 4.76 17.96
C ASP A 278 -28.71 3.42 18.67
N ASP A 279 -28.26 2.30 18.07
CA ASP A 279 -28.33 0.98 18.69
C ASP A 279 -27.21 0.05 18.23
N ILE A 280 -26.86 -0.92 19.07
CA ILE A 280 -25.83 -1.94 18.80
C ILE A 280 -26.42 -3.33 19.08
N CYS A 281 -26.66 -4.09 18.01
CA CYS A 281 -27.09 -5.47 18.10
C CYS A 281 -25.89 -6.43 18.19
N ALA A 282 -25.68 -7.03 19.35
CA ALA A 282 -24.67 -8.07 19.52
C ALA A 282 -25.20 -9.43 19.03
N ALA A 283 -24.61 -9.97 17.96
CA ALA A 283 -24.86 -11.35 17.53
C ALA A 283 -24.00 -12.31 18.36
N LYS A 284 -24.64 -13.29 19.02
CA LYS A 284 -23.89 -14.43 19.59
C LYS A 284 -23.39 -15.28 18.41
N ALA A 285 -22.08 -15.51 18.35
CA ALA A 285 -21.52 -16.49 17.42
C ALA A 285 -22.26 -17.82 17.63
N ALA A 286 -22.88 -18.35 16.58
CA ALA A 286 -23.45 -19.69 16.63
C ALA A 286 -22.29 -20.63 16.96
N LYS A 287 -22.38 -21.35 18.08
CA LYS A 287 -21.48 -22.47 18.37
C LYS A 287 -21.61 -23.42 17.18
N GLN A 288 -20.55 -23.54 16.39
CA GLN A 288 -20.44 -24.65 15.45
C GLN A 288 -20.69 -25.93 16.28
N ALA A 289 -21.80 -26.59 16.03
CA ALA A 289 -22.05 -27.88 16.58
C ALA A 289 -20.92 -28.79 16.14
N GLY A 290 -20.05 -29.14 17.08
CA GLY A 290 -18.98 -30.09 16.84
C GLY A 290 -19.63 -31.36 16.33
N GLY A 291 -19.37 -31.74 15.10
CA GLY A 291 -19.73 -33.06 14.60
C GLY A 291 -19.08 -34.12 15.47
N PRO A 292 -19.72 -35.24 15.66
CA PRO A 292 -19.19 -36.30 16.49
C PRO A 292 -17.86 -36.80 15.91
N ILE A 293 -16.82 -36.77 16.73
CA ILE A 293 -15.56 -37.46 16.47
C ILE A 293 -15.91 -38.95 16.48
N GLY A 294 -16.02 -39.54 15.30
CA GLY A 294 -16.14 -40.97 15.15
C GLY A 294 -14.88 -41.66 15.67
N GLY A 295 -14.93 -42.18 16.88
CA GLY A 295 -13.96 -43.14 17.35
C GLY A 295 -14.11 -44.41 16.53
N GLY A 296 -13.10 -44.75 15.73
CA GLY A 296 -12.88 -46.06 15.15
C GLY A 296 -11.77 -46.71 15.95
N GLY A 297 -12.14 -47.58 16.87
CA GLY A 297 -11.24 -48.59 17.40
C GLY A 297 -11.27 -49.82 16.47
N ASP A 298 -10.15 -50.40 16.36
CA ASP A 298 -9.62 -51.73 16.08
C ASP A 298 -8.62 -51.74 14.96
#